data_6ff650df2eb4916d3080ba3ecb3967ea
#
_entry.id   6ff650df2eb4916d3080ba3ecb3967ea
#
_cell.length_a   1.000
_cell.length_b   1.000
_cell.length_c   1.000
_cell.angle_alpha   90.00
_cell.angle_beta   90.00
_cell.angle_gamma   90.00
#
_symmetry.space_group_name_H-M   'P 1'
#
loop_
_entity.id
_entity.type
_entity.pdbx_description
1 polymer ?
#
loop_
_entity_poly.entity_id
_entity_poly.type
_entity_poly.pdbx_seq_one_letter_code
_entity_poly.pdbx_strand_id
1 'polypeptide(L)'
;PFSHVIETNYFCLFGMRLLPIERTADYLRCDQCNNSFLVDQLEEPTQVAVVKRILVYIQLGYGMQEHGDLLQDICVKVTGFEFKESEIEREMREIGSGRVDIFELLKSLTSGLNLKAKQQIIETAFLITHACCEIQYEDRLRINLVGNALGIPIEFVTSIINQVHSQGCYGVRRLLSTQTKAT
;
A
#
# COMPACT_ATOMS: atom_id res chain seq x y z
N PRO A 1 12.86 -19.84 7.80
CA PRO A 1 12.91 -19.32 9.18
C PRO A 1 12.34 -17.90 9.24
N PHE A 2 11.80 -17.55 10.41
CA PHE A 2 11.24 -16.23 10.68
C PHE A 2 11.91 -15.64 11.91
N SER A 3 12.18 -14.34 11.87
CA SER A 3 12.68 -13.56 13.00
C SER A 3 11.58 -12.64 13.52
N HIS A 4 11.30 -12.69 14.83
CA HIS A 4 10.34 -11.77 15.45
C HIS A 4 10.98 -10.40 15.64
N VAL A 5 10.38 -9.38 15.07
CA VAL A 5 10.85 -7.98 15.11
C VAL A 5 9.90 -7.18 15.98
N ILE A 6 10.45 -6.60 17.05
CA ILE A 6 9.75 -5.66 17.93
C ILE A 6 10.57 -4.38 17.97
N GLU A 7 9.98 -3.29 17.48
CA GLU A 7 10.57 -1.96 17.56
C GLU A 7 9.84 -1.14 18.62
N THR A 8 10.58 -0.42 19.44
CA THR A 8 10.02 0.38 20.52
C THR A 8 10.70 1.74 20.56
N ASN A 9 9.91 2.79 20.55
CA ASN A 9 10.40 4.14 20.80
C ASN A 9 10.68 4.32 22.30
N TYR A 10 11.83 4.95 22.61
CA TYR A 10 12.24 5.25 23.97
C TYR A 10 12.33 6.74 24.20
N PHE A 11 11.90 7.19 25.37
CA PHE A 11 12.26 8.52 25.84
C PHE A 11 13.76 8.53 26.16
N CYS A 12 14.49 9.44 25.52
CA CYS A 12 15.92 9.60 25.70
C CYS A 12 16.23 10.91 26.38
N LEU A 13 17.06 10.88 27.44
CA LEU A 13 17.59 12.08 28.09
C LEU A 13 19.11 11.97 28.15
N PHE A 14 19.82 13.00 27.69
CA PHE A 14 21.28 13.00 27.59
C PHE A 14 21.88 11.80 26.85
N GLY A 15 21.18 11.27 25.81
CA GLY A 15 21.63 10.12 25.04
C GLY A 15 21.37 8.75 25.69
N MET A 16 20.79 8.71 26.89
CA MET A 16 20.38 7.47 27.56
C MET A 16 18.92 7.14 27.31
N ARG A 17 18.63 5.87 26.97
CA ARG A 17 17.27 5.36 26.83
C ARG A 17 16.70 5.12 28.24
N LEU A 18 15.68 5.89 28.63
CA LEU A 18 15.12 5.84 30.00
C LEU A 18 13.85 4.99 30.07
N LEU A 19 12.85 5.31 29.26
CA LEU A 19 11.54 4.65 29.32
C LEU A 19 11.06 4.28 27.91
N PRO A 20 10.47 3.10 27.70
CA PRO A 20 9.77 2.78 26.48
C PRO A 20 8.49 3.63 26.43
N ILE A 21 8.24 4.31 25.31
CA ILE A 21 7.05 5.14 25.10
C ILE A 21 6.00 4.34 24.36
N GLU A 22 6.37 3.79 23.20
CA GLU A 22 5.42 3.16 22.31
C GLU A 22 6.11 2.05 21.51
N ARG A 23 5.38 0.94 21.26
CA ARG A 23 5.78 -0.10 20.37
C ARG A 23 5.40 0.30 18.95
N THR A 24 6.38 0.51 18.07
CA THR A 24 6.20 1.01 16.70
C THR A 24 6.16 -0.11 15.66
N ALA A 25 6.71 -1.28 15.96
CA ALA A 25 6.59 -2.45 15.10
C ALA A 25 6.50 -3.75 15.91
N ASP A 26 5.69 -4.70 15.42
CA ASP A 26 5.51 -6.04 15.97
C ASP A 26 5.08 -6.99 14.82
N TYR A 27 6.06 -7.68 14.22
CA TYR A 27 5.82 -8.57 13.08
C TYR A 27 6.85 -9.68 12.99
N LEU A 28 6.53 -10.73 12.25
CA LEU A 28 7.49 -11.74 11.84
C LEU A 28 8.11 -11.36 10.50
N ARG A 29 9.43 -11.35 10.44
CA ARG A 29 10.19 -11.12 9.21
C ARG A 29 10.71 -12.45 8.68
N CYS A 30 10.44 -12.73 7.41
CA CYS A 30 11.04 -13.86 6.72
C CYS A 30 12.53 -13.58 6.45
N ASP A 31 13.42 -14.47 6.86
CA ASP A 31 14.88 -14.29 6.68
C ASP A 31 15.32 -14.46 5.22
N GLN A 32 14.48 -15.06 4.36
CA GLN A 32 14.80 -15.26 2.94
C GLN A 32 14.37 -14.09 2.06
N CYS A 33 13.09 -13.65 2.18
CA CYS A 33 12.53 -12.61 1.31
C CYS A 33 12.38 -11.24 1.97
N ASN A 34 12.64 -11.16 3.27
CA ASN A 34 12.54 -9.95 4.10
C ASN A 34 11.14 -9.32 4.13
N ASN A 35 10.09 -10.08 3.77
CA ASN A 35 8.72 -9.64 3.90
C ASN A 35 8.25 -9.73 5.36
N SER A 36 7.29 -8.87 5.73
CA SER A 36 6.64 -8.88 7.03
C SER A 36 5.35 -9.70 7.00
N PHE A 37 5.08 -10.41 8.11
CA PHE A 37 3.90 -11.23 8.31
C PHE A 37 3.32 -10.92 9.69
N LEU A 38 1.99 -10.95 9.81
CA LEU A 38 1.37 -10.98 11.13
C LEU A 38 1.65 -12.33 11.81
N VAL A 39 1.72 -12.32 13.13
CA VAL A 39 2.07 -13.50 13.93
C VAL A 39 1.07 -14.65 13.74
N ASP A 40 -0.18 -14.31 13.44
CA ASP A 40 -1.31 -15.22 13.23
C ASP A 40 -1.64 -15.49 11.75
N GLN A 41 -0.95 -14.84 10.81
CA GLN A 41 -1.20 -14.97 9.37
C GLN A 41 0.12 -15.16 8.60
N LEU A 42 0.51 -16.41 8.39
CA LEU A 42 1.78 -16.77 7.71
C LEU A 42 1.60 -17.18 6.24
N GLU A 43 0.38 -17.32 5.75
CA GLU A 43 0.11 -17.80 4.38
C GLU A 43 0.47 -16.75 3.33
N GLU A 44 0.18 -15.48 3.60
CA GLU A 44 0.47 -14.36 2.72
C GLU A 44 1.14 -13.23 3.51
N PRO A 45 2.18 -12.55 2.95
CA PRO A 45 2.75 -11.37 3.59
C PRO A 45 1.70 -10.28 3.80
N THR A 46 1.72 -9.64 4.96
CA THR A 46 0.71 -8.64 5.35
C THR A 46 0.54 -7.53 4.31
N GLN A 47 1.65 -7.07 3.70
CA GLN A 47 1.59 -6.03 2.69
C GLN A 47 0.85 -6.47 1.41
N VAL A 48 0.83 -7.75 1.06
CA VAL A 48 0.16 -8.22 -0.16
C VAL A 48 -1.35 -8.05 -0.04
N ALA A 49 -1.93 -8.44 1.09
CA ALA A 49 -3.35 -8.22 1.37
C ALA A 49 -3.71 -6.72 1.33
N VAL A 50 -2.85 -5.86 1.90
CA VAL A 50 -3.04 -4.40 1.87
C VAL A 50 -2.93 -3.84 0.47
N VAL A 51 -1.94 -4.28 -0.32
CA VAL A 51 -1.77 -3.88 -1.73
C VAL A 51 -3.03 -4.21 -2.54
N LYS A 52 -3.54 -5.43 -2.42
CA LYS A 52 -4.79 -5.87 -3.10
C LYS A 52 -5.96 -4.93 -2.78
N ARG A 53 -6.13 -4.55 -1.52
CA ARG A 53 -7.18 -3.62 -1.08
C ARG A 53 -6.99 -2.19 -1.58
N ILE A 54 -5.77 -1.67 -1.56
CA ILE A 54 -5.45 -0.33 -2.09
C ILE A 54 -5.73 -0.25 -3.60
N LEU A 55 -5.37 -1.29 -4.36
CA LEU A 55 -5.66 -1.38 -5.79
C LEU A 55 -7.16 -1.21 -6.05
N VAL A 56 -7.97 -2.03 -5.40
CA VAL A 56 -9.44 -2.00 -5.57
C VAL A 56 -10.03 -0.68 -5.07
N TYR A 57 -9.60 -0.19 -3.91
CA TYR A 57 -10.10 1.06 -3.35
C TYR A 57 -9.91 2.25 -4.30
N ILE A 58 -8.72 2.40 -4.85
CA ILE A 58 -8.41 3.51 -5.76
C ILE A 58 -9.15 3.34 -7.08
N GLN A 59 -9.18 2.14 -7.64
CA GLN A 59 -9.90 1.84 -8.89
C GLN A 59 -11.40 2.17 -8.77
N LEU A 60 -12.05 1.74 -7.69
CA LEU A 60 -13.47 2.06 -7.44
C LEU A 60 -13.69 3.57 -7.30
N GLY A 61 -12.75 4.29 -6.69
CA GLY A 61 -12.80 5.74 -6.56
C GLY A 61 -12.78 6.50 -7.90
N TYR A 62 -12.25 5.87 -8.97
CA TYR A 62 -12.27 6.39 -10.34
C TYR A 62 -13.41 5.81 -11.19
N GLY A 63 -14.30 4.99 -10.62
CA GLY A 63 -15.43 4.39 -11.33
C GLY A 63 -15.05 3.34 -12.37
N MET A 64 -13.83 2.79 -12.29
CA MET A 64 -13.30 1.84 -13.26
C MET A 64 -13.54 0.40 -12.73
N GLN A 65 -14.58 -0.27 -13.22
CA GLN A 65 -14.93 -1.63 -12.76
C GLN A 65 -14.38 -2.77 -13.62
N GLU A 66 -13.90 -2.49 -14.84
CA GLU A 66 -13.63 -3.52 -15.86
C GLU A 66 -12.14 -3.85 -16.09
N HIS A 67 -11.23 -3.43 -15.22
CA HIS A 67 -9.79 -3.58 -15.46
C HIS A 67 -9.10 -4.52 -14.45
N GLY A 68 -9.62 -5.75 -14.31
CA GLY A 68 -9.02 -6.78 -13.46
C GLY A 68 -7.57 -7.10 -13.81
N ASP A 69 -7.26 -7.19 -15.10
CA ASP A 69 -5.89 -7.46 -15.59
C ASP A 69 -4.88 -6.42 -15.11
N LEU A 70 -5.27 -5.15 -15.05
CA LEU A 70 -4.41 -4.07 -14.55
C LEU A 70 -4.08 -4.24 -13.07
N LEU A 71 -5.08 -4.63 -12.25
CA LEU A 71 -4.86 -4.88 -10.83
C LEU A 71 -3.91 -6.06 -10.61
N GLN A 72 -4.06 -7.13 -11.40
CA GLN A 72 -3.17 -8.28 -11.38
C GLN A 72 -1.74 -7.88 -11.76
N ASP A 73 -1.58 -7.16 -12.86
CA ASP A 73 -0.28 -6.68 -13.35
C ASP A 73 0.46 -5.84 -12.30
N ILE A 74 -0.22 -4.87 -11.70
CA ILE A 74 0.40 -4.00 -10.69
C ILE A 74 0.73 -4.82 -9.43
N CYS A 75 -0.16 -5.69 -8.98
CA CYS A 75 0.06 -6.52 -7.80
C CYS A 75 1.31 -7.39 -7.97
N VAL A 76 1.42 -8.11 -9.11
CA VAL A 76 2.57 -8.97 -9.42
C VAL A 76 3.86 -8.15 -9.52
N LYS A 77 3.84 -6.99 -10.21
CA LYS A 77 5.04 -6.14 -10.36
C LYS A 77 5.58 -5.62 -9.04
N VAL A 78 4.69 -5.20 -8.14
CA VAL A 78 5.09 -4.58 -6.87
C VAL A 78 5.42 -5.64 -5.81
N THR A 79 4.63 -6.70 -5.73
CA THR A 79 4.73 -7.67 -4.62
C THR A 79 5.34 -9.00 -5.01
N GLY A 80 5.26 -9.38 -6.29
CA GLY A 80 5.59 -10.73 -6.78
C GLY A 80 4.49 -11.77 -6.55
N PHE A 81 3.31 -11.37 -6.05
CA PHE A 81 2.18 -12.26 -5.75
C PHE A 81 1.02 -12.04 -6.72
N GLU A 82 0.31 -13.11 -7.05
CA GLU A 82 -0.88 -13.05 -7.88
C GLU A 82 -2.06 -12.40 -7.15
N PHE A 83 -2.92 -11.74 -7.90
CA PHE A 83 -4.20 -11.23 -7.44
C PHE A 83 -5.30 -11.90 -8.28
N LYS A 84 -5.86 -12.99 -7.79
CA LYS A 84 -6.83 -13.80 -8.53
C LYS A 84 -8.15 -13.06 -8.73
N GLU A 85 -8.82 -13.33 -9.83
CA GLU A 85 -10.10 -12.69 -10.17
C GLU A 85 -11.15 -12.84 -9.07
N SER A 86 -11.27 -14.04 -8.47
CA SER A 86 -12.17 -14.28 -7.35
C SER A 86 -11.86 -13.45 -6.10
N GLU A 87 -10.59 -13.11 -5.88
CA GLU A 87 -10.15 -12.21 -4.80
C GLU A 87 -10.51 -10.76 -5.13
N ILE A 88 -10.29 -10.33 -6.40
CA ILE A 88 -10.67 -9.00 -6.89
C ILE A 88 -12.16 -8.78 -6.67
N GLU A 89 -13.00 -9.71 -7.11
CA GLU A 89 -14.45 -9.62 -6.92
C GLU A 89 -14.87 -9.57 -5.44
N ARG A 90 -14.20 -10.33 -4.59
CA ARG A 90 -14.45 -10.28 -3.15
C ARG A 90 -14.13 -8.90 -2.58
N GLU A 91 -12.91 -8.40 -2.83
CA GLU A 91 -12.47 -7.09 -2.34
C GLU A 91 -13.35 -5.96 -2.90
N MET A 92 -13.76 -6.03 -4.16
CA MET A 92 -14.71 -5.07 -4.76
C MET A 92 -16.04 -5.03 -4.02
N ARG A 93 -16.59 -6.19 -3.65
CA ARG A 93 -17.84 -6.26 -2.86
C ARG A 93 -17.67 -5.70 -1.46
N GLU A 94 -16.57 -6.01 -0.78
CA GLU A 94 -16.32 -5.56 0.59
C GLU A 94 -16.10 -4.04 0.64
N ILE A 95 -15.21 -3.52 -0.20
CA ILE A 95 -14.88 -2.10 -0.24
C ILE A 95 -16.04 -1.28 -0.81
N GLY A 96 -16.66 -1.75 -1.90
CA GLY A 96 -17.79 -1.08 -2.54
C GLY A 96 -19.04 -0.99 -1.65
N SER A 97 -19.18 -1.91 -0.68
CA SER A 97 -20.26 -1.83 0.32
C SER A 97 -20.04 -0.77 1.41
N GLY A 98 -18.88 -0.10 1.43
CA GLY A 98 -18.49 0.88 2.46
C GLY A 98 -18.22 0.29 3.84
N ARG A 99 -18.08 -1.04 3.95
CA ARG A 99 -17.80 -1.71 5.24
C ARG A 99 -16.36 -1.56 5.70
N VAL A 100 -15.45 -1.25 4.78
CA VAL A 100 -14.02 -1.14 5.05
C VAL A 100 -13.59 0.32 4.92
N ASP A 101 -13.17 0.91 6.03
CA ASP A 101 -12.42 2.17 6.00
C ASP A 101 -10.94 1.85 5.77
N ILE A 102 -10.45 2.16 4.57
CA ILE A 102 -9.07 1.86 4.17
C ILE A 102 -8.05 2.58 5.06
N PHE A 103 -8.32 3.80 5.48
CA PHE A 103 -7.36 4.55 6.29
C PHE A 103 -7.28 4.03 7.72
N GLU A 104 -8.40 3.65 8.32
CA GLU A 104 -8.40 3.00 9.63
C GLU A 104 -7.75 1.61 9.57
N LEU A 105 -7.99 0.86 8.50
CA LEU A 105 -7.30 -0.41 8.26
C LEU A 105 -5.78 -0.21 8.16
N LEU A 106 -5.30 0.76 7.37
CA LEU A 106 -3.88 1.06 7.23
C LEU A 106 -3.24 1.42 8.57
N LYS A 107 -3.90 2.27 9.36
CA LYS A 107 -3.44 2.65 10.70
C LYS A 107 -3.33 1.42 11.61
N SER A 108 -4.33 0.54 11.62
CA SER A 108 -4.35 -0.65 12.47
C SER A 108 -3.24 -1.66 12.12
N LEU A 109 -2.86 -1.74 10.84
CA LEU A 109 -1.84 -2.66 10.35
C LEU A 109 -0.42 -2.07 10.33
N THR A 110 -0.28 -0.77 10.59
CA THR A 110 1.02 -0.05 10.47
C THR A 110 2.14 -0.69 11.28
N SER A 111 1.85 -1.17 12.49
CA SER A 111 2.83 -1.85 13.35
C SER A 111 3.26 -3.23 12.83
N GLY A 112 2.40 -3.89 12.06
CA GLY A 112 2.70 -5.17 11.39
C GLY A 112 3.46 -5.05 10.06
N LEU A 113 3.81 -3.83 9.63
CA LEU A 113 4.43 -3.55 8.34
C LEU A 113 5.84 -2.99 8.51
N ASN A 114 6.83 -3.64 7.89
CA ASN A 114 8.18 -3.08 7.78
C ASN A 114 8.25 -1.97 6.73
N LEU A 115 9.37 -1.25 6.66
CA LEU A 115 9.55 -0.12 5.74
C LEU A 115 9.39 -0.51 4.27
N LYS A 116 9.88 -1.68 3.85
CA LYS A 116 9.72 -2.21 2.49
C LYS A 116 8.24 -2.42 2.15
N ALA A 117 7.46 -2.98 3.08
CA ALA A 117 6.03 -3.18 2.92
C ALA A 117 5.28 -1.84 2.75
N LYS A 118 5.59 -0.85 3.59
CA LYS A 118 5.02 0.50 3.50
C LYS A 118 5.36 1.17 2.17
N GLN A 119 6.61 1.03 1.70
CA GLN A 119 7.03 1.51 0.38
C GLN A 119 6.20 0.88 -0.73
N GLN A 120 6.04 -0.45 -0.76
CA GLN A 120 5.25 -1.15 -1.77
C GLN A 120 3.78 -0.70 -1.81
N ILE A 121 3.19 -0.39 -0.67
CA ILE A 121 1.82 0.13 -0.58
C ILE A 121 1.72 1.52 -1.23
N ILE A 122 2.69 2.41 -0.97
CA ILE A 122 2.75 3.75 -1.58
C ILE A 122 2.99 3.67 -3.08
N GLU A 123 3.93 2.82 -3.53
CA GLU A 123 4.20 2.54 -4.95
C GLU A 123 2.92 2.08 -5.66
N THR A 124 2.18 1.16 -5.03
CA THR A 124 0.90 0.66 -5.54
C THR A 124 -0.13 1.76 -5.68
N ALA A 125 -0.32 2.58 -4.64
CA ALA A 125 -1.27 3.70 -4.68
C ALA A 125 -0.94 4.66 -5.81
N PHE A 126 0.35 4.96 -6.01
CA PHE A 126 0.80 5.81 -7.10
C PHE A 126 0.58 5.16 -8.47
N LEU A 127 0.95 3.89 -8.66
CA LEU A 127 0.86 3.19 -9.94
C LEU A 127 -0.59 3.04 -10.42
N ILE A 128 -1.51 2.65 -9.54
CA ILE A 128 -2.92 2.53 -9.92
C ILE A 128 -3.52 3.90 -10.24
N THR A 129 -3.19 4.94 -9.47
CA THR A 129 -3.62 6.30 -9.78
C THR A 129 -3.09 6.76 -11.13
N HIS A 130 -1.79 6.54 -11.41
CA HIS A 130 -1.16 6.86 -12.69
C HIS A 130 -1.81 6.13 -13.88
N ALA A 131 -2.23 4.88 -13.69
CA ALA A 131 -2.93 4.11 -14.70
C ALA A 131 -4.35 4.64 -14.97
N CYS A 132 -5.06 5.09 -13.93
CA CYS A 132 -6.44 5.55 -14.02
C CYS A 132 -6.58 6.97 -14.58
N CYS A 133 -5.65 7.88 -14.26
CA CYS A 133 -5.79 9.30 -14.61
C CYS A 133 -4.44 10.01 -14.81
N GLU A 134 -4.52 11.26 -15.28
CA GLU A 134 -3.43 12.21 -15.16
C GLU A 134 -3.41 12.76 -13.73
N ILE A 135 -2.31 12.45 -13.00
CA ILE A 135 -2.22 12.76 -11.58
C ILE A 135 -2.27 14.28 -11.38
N GLN A 136 -3.34 14.72 -10.75
CA GLN A 136 -3.57 16.10 -10.35
C GLN A 136 -3.22 16.29 -8.86
N TYR A 137 -3.44 17.49 -8.35
CA TYR A 137 -3.15 17.83 -6.96
C TYR A 137 -3.95 16.98 -5.96
N GLU A 138 -5.24 16.76 -6.22
CA GLU A 138 -6.12 15.96 -5.38
C GLU A 138 -5.70 14.49 -5.30
N ASP A 139 -5.19 13.95 -6.41
CA ASP A 139 -4.68 12.57 -6.46
C ASP A 139 -3.41 12.43 -5.63
N ARG A 140 -2.52 13.43 -5.68
CA ARG A 140 -1.34 13.49 -4.81
C ARG A 140 -1.72 13.56 -3.34
N LEU A 141 -2.77 14.33 -2.99
CA LEU A 141 -3.27 14.36 -1.61
C LEU A 141 -3.74 12.99 -1.15
N ARG A 142 -4.46 12.23 -1.99
CA ARG A 142 -4.90 10.87 -1.66
C ARG A 142 -3.72 9.93 -1.39
N ILE A 143 -2.68 9.98 -2.23
CA ILE A 143 -1.46 9.19 -2.03
C ILE A 143 -0.74 9.60 -0.74
N ASN A 144 -0.68 10.90 -0.45
CA ASN A 144 -0.12 11.40 0.81
C ASN A 144 -0.92 10.94 2.04
N LEU A 145 -2.26 10.86 1.94
CA LEU A 145 -3.12 10.31 3.00
C LEU A 145 -2.82 8.83 3.26
N VAL A 146 -2.56 8.03 2.21
CA VAL A 146 -2.08 6.64 2.36
C VAL A 146 -0.76 6.62 3.12
N GLY A 147 0.22 7.44 2.73
CA GLY A 147 1.50 7.56 3.43
C GLY A 147 1.34 7.97 4.90
N ASN A 148 0.50 8.96 5.17
CA ASN A 148 0.22 9.42 6.53
C ASN A 148 -0.42 8.34 7.39
N ALA A 149 -1.39 7.57 6.85
CA ALA A 149 -2.00 6.44 7.55
C ALA A 149 -0.99 5.33 7.90
N LEU A 150 0.08 5.20 7.09
CA LEU A 150 1.20 4.29 7.34
C LEU A 150 2.29 4.87 8.25
N GLY A 151 2.11 6.09 8.76
CA GLY A 151 3.12 6.79 9.57
C GLY A 151 4.37 7.18 8.78
N ILE A 152 4.25 7.42 7.46
CA ILE A 152 5.37 7.78 6.57
C ILE A 152 5.38 9.30 6.32
N PRO A 153 6.51 9.99 6.54
CA PRO A 153 6.64 11.41 6.23
C PRO A 153 6.44 11.72 4.75
N ILE A 154 5.87 12.88 4.43
CA ILE A 154 5.53 13.29 3.06
C ILE A 154 6.76 13.37 2.15
N GLU A 155 7.92 13.72 2.68
CA GLU A 155 9.18 13.77 1.95
C GLU A 155 9.59 12.37 1.47
N PHE A 156 9.35 11.35 2.28
CA PHE A 156 9.62 9.97 1.92
C PHE A 156 8.62 9.45 0.89
N VAL A 157 7.34 9.79 1.02
CA VAL A 157 6.31 9.51 -0.01
C VAL A 157 6.73 10.10 -1.36
N THR A 158 7.16 11.36 -1.36
CA THR A 158 7.64 12.05 -2.57
C THR A 158 8.87 11.36 -3.17
N SER A 159 9.80 10.91 -2.34
CA SER A 159 10.98 10.17 -2.80
C SER A 159 10.61 8.85 -3.49
N ILE A 160 9.66 8.09 -2.91
CA ILE A 160 9.15 6.84 -3.51
C ILE A 160 8.52 7.13 -4.88
N ILE A 161 7.65 8.13 -4.97
CA ILE A 161 7.00 8.51 -6.24
C ILE A 161 8.04 8.87 -7.31
N ASN A 162 9.04 9.67 -6.96
CA ASN A 162 10.11 10.05 -7.89
C ASN A 162 10.93 8.84 -8.34
N GLN A 163 11.19 7.89 -7.46
CA GLN A 163 11.86 6.63 -7.80
C GLN A 163 11.05 5.82 -8.81
N VAL A 164 9.75 5.62 -8.59
CA VAL A 164 8.87 4.89 -9.50
C VAL A 164 8.79 5.59 -10.87
N HIS A 165 8.71 6.92 -10.87
CA HIS A 165 8.75 7.73 -12.09
C HIS A 165 10.04 7.52 -12.88
N SER A 166 11.20 7.54 -12.22
CA SER A 166 12.51 7.34 -12.86
C SER A 166 12.68 5.95 -13.46
N GLN A 167 11.93 4.97 -12.95
CA GLN A 167 11.88 3.60 -13.45
C GLN A 167 10.80 3.39 -14.54
N GLY A 168 10.22 4.47 -15.07
CA GLY A 168 9.18 4.40 -16.11
C GLY A 168 7.87 3.77 -15.62
N CYS A 169 7.53 3.97 -14.34
CA CYS A 169 6.31 3.43 -13.72
C CYS A 169 6.18 1.91 -13.91
N TYR A 170 7.28 1.15 -13.90
CA TYR A 170 7.32 -0.31 -14.10
C TYR A 170 6.63 -0.79 -15.39
N GLY A 171 6.51 0.08 -16.40
CA GLY A 171 5.82 -0.22 -17.65
C GLY A 171 4.29 -0.34 -17.51
N VAL A 172 3.71 0.17 -16.43
CA VAL A 172 2.25 0.26 -16.26
C VAL A 172 1.70 1.24 -17.30
N ARG A 173 0.73 0.78 -18.10
CA ARG A 173 0.08 1.62 -19.10
C ARG A 173 -0.93 2.54 -18.45
N ARG A 174 -0.94 3.79 -18.89
CA ARG A 174 -1.98 4.74 -18.54
C ARG A 174 -3.26 4.38 -19.30
N LEU A 175 -4.36 4.21 -18.58
CA LEU A 175 -5.67 4.14 -19.19
C LEU A 175 -6.12 5.59 -19.42
N LEU A 176 -6.09 6.02 -20.68
CA LEU A 176 -6.70 7.29 -21.02
C LEU A 176 -8.19 7.17 -20.68
N SER A 177 -8.66 7.98 -19.71
CA SER A 177 -10.09 8.12 -19.48
C SER A 177 -10.71 8.59 -20.78
N THR A 178 -11.53 7.75 -21.40
CA THR A 178 -12.48 8.18 -22.41
C THR A 178 -13.49 9.06 -21.69
N GLN A 179 -13.15 10.32 -21.44
CA GLN A 179 -14.14 11.34 -21.20
C GLN A 179 -14.98 11.40 -22.47
N THR A 180 -16.06 10.63 -22.50
CA THR A 180 -17.16 10.87 -23.41
C THR A 180 -17.61 12.28 -23.11
N LYS A 181 -17.21 13.24 -23.96
CA LYS A 181 -17.82 14.55 -23.98
C LYS A 181 -19.29 14.30 -24.25
N ALA A 182 -20.10 14.39 -23.19
CA ALA A 182 -21.51 14.60 -23.36
C ALA A 182 -21.67 15.95 -24.05
N THR A 183 -22.07 15.89 -25.32
CA THR A 183 -22.54 17.01 -26.14
C THR A 183 -23.91 17.41 -25.64
#